data_fa4de6fcf28905efde36f25f62da8cba
#
_entry.id   fa4de6fcf28905efde36f25f62da8cba
#
_cell.length_a   1.000
_cell.length_b   1.000
_cell.length_c   1.000
_cell.angle_alpha   90.00
_cell.angle_beta   90.00
_cell.angle_gamma   90.00
#
_symmetry.space_group_name_H-M   'P 1'
#
loop_
_entity.id
_entity.type
_entity.pdbx_description
1 polymer ?
#
loop_
_entity_poly.entity_id
_entity_poly.type
_entity_poly.pdbx_seq_one_letter_code
_entity_poly.pdbx_strand_id
1 'polypeptide(L)'
;MKIPAIVKILSKILPLGGLGWLFLLSCSGPSVPTDATHTDKLPDMYPDYSEVTIPANLCPTNFMLPNCDEAVACLSFGDLSFTYGDDNKIVIDEDEWQELRSAATGSDKGIKVEVYGKKDGKWLSYKSFPIFVAKDTIDPYISYRLIQPSYVAYEGIAIVQRNITSYEESDIYNNRMIHTEEKGQCINCHSFQNYGTNNMLFHMRQFCGGTMIVHNGEPKKIDLKTDSTISAGVYPAWHPTADLVAFSTNTTRQIFHTKNIDKIEVLDYESDLILYDVQKNEVSNISNAPDEHECFATWSPDGKTLYYTSAYIDPAIFNNGNKSFRNNYDEIKYNIYSRSFDLATHKFGERVLVYDAAQSGKSATLPRVSPDGRYLTFSLGNYGCFHVWHKDADICIIEMPLPQPEREQTAKLSTLNTKPSTLNTNPSTINTTPLNSPFSDSYPSFSSNGRWIMTASRRDDGNYTRPYISYFDAQGKCHKAFAVPQKDPEHNTLLLRSYNRPEFMKEKVKITPQQFATKAQEDAVRAKYVNK
;
A
#
# COMPACT_ATOMS: atom_id res chain seq x y z
N MET A 1 28.59 3.11 -15.25
CA MET A 1 29.57 3.83 -16.05
C MET A 1 29.01 3.93 -17.47
N LYS A 2 28.58 5.11 -17.88
CA LYS A 2 27.89 5.33 -19.17
C LYS A 2 28.86 5.08 -20.31
N ILE A 3 28.56 4.13 -21.19
CA ILE A 3 29.20 4.06 -22.53
C ILE A 3 28.22 4.78 -23.47
N PRO A 4 28.64 5.93 -24.05
CA PRO A 4 27.71 6.76 -24.80
C PRO A 4 27.67 6.39 -26.27
N ALA A 5 26.56 6.61 -26.84
CA ALA A 5 26.15 6.97 -28.22
C ALA A 5 27.26 7.27 -29.28
N ILE A 6 28.30 6.45 -29.40
CA ILE A 6 29.34 6.62 -30.44
C ILE A 6 29.12 5.71 -31.67
N VAL A 7 28.24 4.72 -31.57
CA VAL A 7 28.03 3.74 -32.66
C VAL A 7 27.14 4.28 -33.81
N LYS A 8 26.35 5.32 -33.59
CA LYS A 8 25.45 5.87 -34.64
C LYS A 8 26.06 6.90 -35.61
N ILE A 9 27.32 7.31 -35.44
CA ILE A 9 27.97 8.34 -36.33
C ILE A 9 28.94 7.74 -37.37
N LEU A 10 29.29 6.46 -37.28
CA LEU A 10 30.30 5.87 -38.17
C LEU A 10 29.75 5.25 -39.47
N SER A 11 28.46 5.31 -39.75
CA SER A 11 27.90 4.73 -41.00
C SER A 11 27.90 5.67 -42.23
N LYS A 12 28.45 6.90 -42.14
CA LYS A 12 28.36 7.88 -43.24
C LYS A 12 29.67 8.37 -43.88
N ILE A 13 30.84 7.88 -43.49
CA ILE A 13 32.09 8.33 -44.14
C ILE A 13 33.06 7.11 -44.24
N LEU A 14 33.16 6.48 -45.39
CA LEU A 14 34.42 5.95 -45.93
C LEU A 14 34.23 5.38 -47.36
N PRO A 15 34.96 5.85 -48.37
CA PRO A 15 35.14 5.12 -49.61
C PRO A 15 36.42 4.30 -49.60
N LEU A 16 36.29 3.06 -50.05
CA LEU A 16 37.23 2.17 -50.75
C LEU A 16 38.73 2.15 -50.37
N GLY A 17 39.19 1.00 -49.94
CA GLY A 17 40.53 0.52 -50.20
C GLY A 17 41.31 0.07 -48.96
N GLY A 18 41.39 -1.22 -48.71
CA GLY A 18 42.32 -1.80 -47.75
C GLY A 18 41.74 -3.03 -47.04
N LEU A 19 42.21 -4.24 -47.37
CA LEU A 19 41.94 -5.47 -46.63
C LEU A 19 42.44 -5.33 -45.18
N GLY A 20 41.58 -4.94 -44.30
CA GLY A 20 41.75 -5.06 -42.86
C GLY A 20 40.65 -5.94 -42.34
N TRP A 21 40.98 -7.05 -41.72
CA TRP A 21 40.05 -7.89 -40.97
C TRP A 21 39.50 -7.07 -39.78
N LEU A 22 38.37 -6.38 -39.97
CA LEU A 22 37.57 -5.91 -38.86
C LEU A 22 36.89 -7.14 -38.25
N PHE A 23 37.39 -7.61 -37.12
CA PHE A 23 36.57 -8.39 -36.19
C PHE A 23 35.42 -7.49 -35.75
N LEU A 24 34.28 -7.59 -36.44
CA LEU A 24 33.00 -7.22 -35.90
C LEU A 24 32.78 -8.17 -34.71
N LEU A 25 33.11 -7.74 -33.50
CA LEU A 25 32.50 -8.29 -32.30
C LEU A 25 31.00 -7.99 -32.44
N SER A 26 30.31 -8.90 -33.14
CA SER A 26 28.86 -9.00 -33.02
C SER A 26 28.58 -9.32 -31.57
N CYS A 27 28.22 -8.34 -30.76
CA CYS A 27 27.43 -8.61 -29.57
C CYS A 27 26.10 -9.16 -30.07
N SER A 28 26.06 -10.47 -30.36
CA SER A 28 24.78 -11.16 -30.50
C SER A 28 24.12 -11.12 -29.14
N GLY A 29 22.98 -10.43 -29.03
CA GLY A 29 22.13 -10.51 -27.84
C GLY A 29 21.80 -11.98 -27.52
N PRO A 30 21.19 -12.23 -26.35
CA PRO A 30 20.83 -13.59 -25.96
C PRO A 30 19.94 -14.24 -27.02
N SER A 31 20.22 -15.51 -27.33
CA SER A 31 19.46 -16.27 -28.32
C SER A 31 18.63 -17.36 -27.66
N VAL A 32 17.45 -17.61 -28.21
CA VAL A 32 16.58 -18.70 -27.73
C VAL A 32 17.29 -20.04 -27.89
N PRO A 33 17.41 -20.88 -26.84
CA PRO A 33 18.04 -22.19 -26.91
C PRO A 33 17.27 -23.13 -27.84
N THR A 34 17.99 -23.78 -28.76
CA THR A 34 17.39 -24.69 -29.79
C THR A 34 17.29 -26.14 -29.32
N ASP A 35 17.98 -26.49 -28.23
CA ASP A 35 18.09 -27.85 -27.68
C ASP A 35 17.28 -28.00 -26.36
N ALA A 36 16.40 -27.06 -26.05
CA ALA A 36 15.61 -27.06 -24.81
C ALA A 36 14.54 -28.16 -24.82
N THR A 37 14.48 -28.93 -23.72
CA THR A 37 13.42 -29.90 -23.49
C THR A 37 12.16 -29.18 -23.00
N HIS A 38 11.01 -29.41 -23.65
CA HIS A 38 9.74 -28.78 -23.26
C HIS A 38 9.13 -29.38 -22.00
N THR A 39 8.51 -28.52 -21.17
CA THR A 39 7.67 -28.91 -20.02
C THR A 39 6.38 -28.09 -19.99
N ASP A 40 5.25 -28.71 -19.63
CA ASP A 40 3.94 -28.04 -19.47
C ASP A 40 3.80 -27.25 -18.16
N LYS A 41 4.89 -27.11 -17.39
CA LYS A 41 4.91 -26.32 -16.16
C LYS A 41 5.25 -24.86 -16.43
N LEU A 42 4.61 -23.94 -15.70
CA LEU A 42 5.07 -22.57 -15.65
C LEU A 42 6.47 -22.49 -15.00
N PRO A 43 7.30 -21.49 -15.37
CA PRO A 43 8.59 -21.29 -14.72
C PRO A 43 8.40 -20.95 -13.24
N ASP A 44 9.28 -21.46 -12.40
CA ASP A 44 9.43 -20.99 -11.01
C ASP A 44 10.22 -19.69 -11.04
N MET A 45 9.51 -18.57 -11.13
CA MET A 45 10.09 -17.24 -11.31
C MET A 45 9.84 -16.34 -10.08
N TYR A 46 10.74 -15.40 -9.88
CA TYR A 46 10.58 -14.36 -8.86
C TYR A 46 10.94 -12.97 -9.40
N PRO A 47 10.08 -11.95 -9.20
CA PRO A 47 8.67 -12.08 -8.80
C PRO A 47 7.82 -12.81 -9.85
N ASP A 48 6.71 -13.40 -9.41
CA ASP A 48 5.79 -14.12 -10.32
C ASP A 48 4.88 -13.14 -11.08
N TYR A 49 5.18 -12.93 -12.36
CA TYR A 49 4.38 -12.14 -13.30
C TYR A 49 3.58 -12.99 -14.30
N SER A 50 3.47 -14.30 -14.10
CA SER A 50 2.66 -15.14 -14.99
C SER A 50 1.17 -14.79 -14.90
N GLU A 51 0.53 -14.60 -16.04
CA GLU A 51 -0.92 -14.38 -16.17
C GLU A 51 -1.47 -13.17 -15.37
N VAL A 52 -0.63 -12.16 -15.07
CA VAL A 52 -1.04 -10.94 -14.38
C VAL A 52 -1.61 -9.91 -15.34
N THR A 53 -2.42 -8.98 -14.83
CA THR A 53 -2.86 -7.78 -15.55
C THR A 53 -2.12 -6.57 -15.00
N ILE A 54 -1.36 -5.87 -15.82
CA ILE A 54 -0.55 -4.71 -15.46
C ILE A 54 -1.14 -3.40 -15.99
N PRO A 55 -0.79 -2.24 -15.39
CA PRO A 55 -1.18 -0.92 -15.90
C PRO A 55 -0.49 -0.58 -17.23
N ALA A 56 -1.17 0.21 -18.06
CA ALA A 56 -0.65 0.70 -19.32
C ALA A 56 0.64 1.56 -19.19
N ASN A 57 1.00 2.01 -18.00
CA ASN A 57 2.16 2.87 -17.76
C ASN A 57 3.19 2.27 -16.76
N LEU A 58 3.13 0.96 -16.48
CA LEU A 58 4.06 0.31 -15.54
C LEU A 58 5.47 0.19 -16.14
N CYS A 59 6.51 0.34 -15.32
CA CYS A 59 7.89 0.02 -15.69
C CYS A 59 8.05 -1.48 -16.01
N PRO A 60 9.18 -1.91 -16.63
CA PRO A 60 9.40 -3.30 -16.97
C PRO A 60 9.25 -4.28 -15.81
N THR A 61 8.66 -5.44 -16.08
CA THR A 61 8.43 -6.52 -15.11
C THR A 61 9.63 -7.48 -15.09
N ASN A 62 10.78 -7.00 -14.64
CA ASN A 62 11.99 -7.80 -14.52
C ASN A 62 11.79 -8.95 -13.54
N PHE A 63 12.29 -10.14 -13.88
CA PHE A 63 12.17 -11.33 -13.04
C PHE A 63 13.44 -12.19 -13.11
N MET A 64 13.55 -13.19 -12.24
CA MET A 64 14.64 -14.17 -12.27
C MET A 64 14.10 -15.59 -12.12
N LEU A 65 14.92 -16.57 -12.46
CA LEU A 65 14.69 -17.98 -12.19
C LEU A 65 15.63 -18.45 -11.08
N PRO A 66 15.22 -18.42 -9.80
CA PRO A 66 16.13 -18.65 -8.67
C PRO A 66 16.81 -20.03 -8.67
N ASN A 67 16.20 -21.01 -9.33
CA ASN A 67 16.65 -22.40 -9.37
C ASN A 67 17.42 -22.77 -10.66
N CYS A 68 17.75 -21.78 -11.50
CA CYS A 68 18.48 -21.96 -12.75
C CYS A 68 19.84 -21.24 -12.71
N ASP A 69 20.81 -21.75 -13.48
CA ASP A 69 22.13 -21.15 -13.64
C ASP A 69 22.09 -20.01 -14.68
N GLU A 70 21.28 -20.21 -15.73
CA GLU A 70 21.06 -19.24 -16.81
C GLU A 70 19.56 -19.19 -17.15
N ALA A 71 19.07 -18.04 -17.61
CA ALA A 71 17.71 -17.83 -18.07
C ALA A 71 17.68 -17.02 -19.38
N VAL A 72 16.74 -17.37 -20.25
CA VAL A 72 16.40 -16.61 -21.46
C VAL A 72 14.88 -16.45 -21.52
N ALA A 73 14.40 -15.26 -21.86
CA ALA A 73 12.99 -15.02 -22.11
C ALA A 73 12.78 -14.29 -23.44
N CYS A 74 11.78 -14.73 -24.19
CA CYS A 74 11.30 -14.05 -25.39
C CYS A 74 9.92 -13.45 -25.09
N LEU A 75 9.78 -12.14 -25.20
CA LEU A 75 8.55 -11.39 -25.04
C LEU A 75 8.04 -10.93 -26.40
N SER A 76 6.79 -11.24 -26.74
CA SER A 76 6.25 -10.92 -28.07
C SER A 76 4.79 -10.46 -28.04
N PHE A 77 4.45 -9.57 -28.99
CA PHE A 77 3.07 -9.16 -29.26
C PHE A 77 2.94 -8.70 -30.72
N GLY A 78 2.07 -9.33 -31.50
CA GLY A 78 1.98 -9.09 -32.95
C GLY A 78 3.31 -9.39 -33.65
N ASP A 79 3.86 -8.41 -34.38
CA ASP A 79 5.13 -8.50 -35.07
C ASP A 79 6.34 -8.10 -34.19
N LEU A 80 6.11 -7.61 -32.96
CA LEU A 80 7.16 -7.26 -32.02
C LEU A 80 7.65 -8.51 -31.29
N SER A 81 8.96 -8.68 -31.17
CA SER A 81 9.57 -9.80 -30.45
C SER A 81 10.97 -9.43 -30.00
N PHE A 82 11.22 -9.52 -28.68
CA PHE A 82 12.48 -9.18 -28.05
C PHE A 82 12.94 -10.32 -27.14
N THR A 83 14.24 -10.55 -27.09
CA THR A 83 14.82 -11.66 -26.31
C THR A 83 15.80 -11.10 -25.28
N TYR A 84 15.66 -11.51 -24.04
CA TYR A 84 16.46 -11.09 -22.88
C TYR A 84 17.07 -12.31 -22.20
N GLY A 85 18.20 -12.10 -21.54
CA GLY A 85 18.86 -13.13 -20.74
C GLY A 85 20.23 -12.64 -20.28
N ASP A 86 20.53 -12.82 -19.01
CA ASP A 86 21.81 -12.54 -18.37
C ASP A 86 21.87 -13.32 -17.06
N ASP A 87 22.76 -14.30 -16.97
CA ASP A 87 22.74 -15.28 -15.89
C ASP A 87 21.31 -15.85 -15.68
N ASN A 88 20.82 -15.90 -14.45
CA ASN A 88 19.48 -16.36 -14.15
C ASN A 88 18.43 -15.22 -14.11
N LYS A 89 18.76 -13.99 -14.56
CA LYS A 89 17.92 -12.81 -14.52
C LYS A 89 17.43 -12.39 -15.91
N ILE A 90 16.18 -11.94 -15.97
CA ILE A 90 15.58 -11.33 -17.14
C ILE A 90 15.38 -9.84 -16.83
N VAL A 91 16.21 -9.02 -17.45
CA VAL A 91 16.16 -7.56 -17.34
C VAL A 91 15.72 -7.01 -18.70
N ILE A 92 14.53 -6.45 -18.73
CA ILE A 92 13.85 -5.99 -19.94
C ILE A 92 14.29 -4.55 -20.24
N ASP A 93 14.62 -4.26 -21.50
CA ASP A 93 14.93 -2.90 -21.95
C ASP A 93 13.69 -2.00 -21.83
N GLU A 94 13.87 -0.77 -21.35
CA GLU A 94 12.76 0.15 -21.06
C GLU A 94 12.05 0.63 -22.34
N ASP A 95 12.76 0.87 -23.43
CA ASP A 95 12.21 1.33 -24.70
C ASP A 95 11.43 0.20 -25.40
N GLU A 96 12.01 -1.00 -25.48
CA GLU A 96 11.37 -2.19 -26.04
C GLU A 96 10.13 -2.61 -25.23
N TRP A 97 10.21 -2.49 -23.90
CA TRP A 97 9.05 -2.69 -23.02
C TRP A 97 7.92 -1.71 -23.31
N GLN A 98 8.25 -0.44 -23.50
CA GLN A 98 7.26 0.57 -23.86
C GLN A 98 6.57 0.25 -25.19
N GLU A 99 7.30 -0.25 -26.20
CA GLU A 99 6.73 -0.67 -27.48
C GLU A 99 5.76 -1.85 -27.29
N LEU A 100 6.18 -2.93 -26.63
CA LEU A 100 5.36 -4.11 -26.36
C LEU A 100 4.10 -3.75 -25.57
N ARG A 101 4.28 -3.03 -24.48
CA ARG A 101 3.19 -2.62 -23.59
C ARG A 101 2.17 -1.74 -24.32
N SER A 102 2.64 -0.77 -25.12
CA SER A 102 1.75 0.13 -25.89
C SER A 102 0.96 -0.66 -26.93
N ALA A 103 1.59 -1.59 -27.64
CA ALA A 103 0.92 -2.44 -28.63
C ALA A 103 -0.10 -3.39 -27.98
N ALA A 104 0.18 -3.93 -26.79
CA ALA A 104 -0.68 -4.89 -26.10
C ALA A 104 -1.80 -4.24 -25.27
N THR A 105 -1.80 -2.90 -25.11
CA THR A 105 -2.76 -2.18 -24.23
C THR A 105 -4.20 -2.47 -24.61
N GLY A 106 -4.94 -3.04 -23.66
CA GLY A 106 -6.36 -3.38 -23.81
C GLY A 106 -6.65 -4.59 -24.69
N SER A 107 -5.62 -5.34 -25.08
CA SER A 107 -5.77 -6.61 -25.79
C SER A 107 -6.13 -7.75 -24.82
N ASP A 108 -6.99 -8.64 -25.27
CA ASP A 108 -7.35 -9.88 -24.57
C ASP A 108 -6.29 -10.98 -24.68
N LYS A 109 -5.30 -10.82 -25.57
CA LYS A 109 -4.22 -11.80 -25.78
C LYS A 109 -3.03 -11.60 -24.82
N GLY A 110 -2.76 -10.33 -24.45
CA GLY A 110 -1.57 -9.98 -23.66
C GLY A 110 -0.24 -10.14 -24.37
N ILE A 111 0.85 -9.73 -23.73
CA ILE A 111 2.23 -9.97 -24.18
C ILE A 111 2.53 -11.45 -23.89
N LYS A 112 2.87 -12.22 -24.94
CA LYS A 112 3.30 -13.62 -24.78
C LYS A 112 4.70 -13.65 -24.21
N VAL A 113 4.91 -14.45 -23.17
CA VAL A 113 6.23 -14.67 -22.54
C VAL A 113 6.60 -16.13 -22.66
N GLU A 114 7.73 -16.40 -23.31
CA GLU A 114 8.35 -17.73 -23.45
C GLU A 114 9.64 -17.73 -22.64
N VAL A 115 9.76 -18.65 -21.69
CA VAL A 115 10.88 -18.68 -20.73
C VAL A 115 11.65 -19.98 -20.87
N TYR A 116 12.96 -19.86 -20.85
CA TYR A 116 13.92 -20.95 -20.89
C TYR A 116 14.84 -20.84 -19.68
N GLY A 117 15.06 -21.94 -18.97
CA GLY A 117 15.98 -21.99 -17.84
C GLY A 117 16.99 -23.11 -18.01
N LYS A 118 18.26 -22.84 -17.72
CA LYS A 118 19.33 -23.84 -17.75
C LYS A 118 19.65 -24.29 -16.33
N LYS A 119 19.66 -25.58 -16.14
CA LYS A 119 20.06 -26.20 -14.87
C LYS A 119 20.90 -27.42 -15.14
N ASP A 120 22.01 -27.57 -14.43
CA ASP A 120 22.95 -28.69 -14.61
C ASP A 120 23.36 -28.91 -16.08
N GLY A 121 23.57 -27.81 -16.82
CA GLY A 121 23.95 -27.79 -18.22
C GLY A 121 22.84 -28.13 -19.21
N LYS A 122 21.57 -28.32 -18.79
CA LYS A 122 20.45 -28.67 -19.67
C LYS A 122 19.43 -27.54 -19.71
N TRP A 123 18.95 -27.21 -20.90
CA TRP A 123 17.89 -26.23 -21.09
C TRP A 123 16.50 -26.87 -20.98
N LEU A 124 15.60 -26.20 -20.26
CA LEU A 124 14.17 -26.46 -20.21
C LEU A 124 13.42 -25.31 -20.87
N SER A 125 12.44 -25.61 -21.72
CA SER A 125 11.46 -24.67 -22.26
C SER A 125 10.17 -24.81 -21.43
N TYR A 126 9.77 -23.75 -20.73
CA TYR A 126 8.57 -23.76 -19.90
C TYR A 126 7.31 -23.47 -20.71
N LYS A 127 6.14 -23.78 -20.12
CA LYS A 127 4.85 -23.36 -20.65
C LYS A 127 4.82 -21.83 -20.77
N SER A 128 4.52 -21.32 -21.97
CA SER A 128 4.36 -19.89 -22.20
C SER A 128 3.11 -19.34 -21.49
N PHE A 129 3.13 -18.06 -21.12
CA PHE A 129 2.04 -17.37 -20.44
C PHE A 129 1.89 -15.94 -20.97
N PRO A 130 0.70 -15.32 -20.82
CA PRO A 130 0.49 -13.92 -21.14
C PRO A 130 0.77 -13.01 -19.94
N ILE A 131 1.20 -11.77 -20.23
CA ILE A 131 1.08 -10.60 -19.35
C ILE A 131 0.04 -9.68 -20.01
N PHE A 132 -1.12 -9.51 -19.37
CA PHE A 132 -2.18 -8.64 -19.89
C PHE A 132 -1.88 -7.18 -19.56
N VAL A 133 -2.19 -6.26 -20.48
CA VAL A 133 -2.03 -4.82 -20.27
C VAL A 133 -3.41 -4.17 -20.28
N ALA A 134 -3.84 -3.65 -19.12
CA ALA A 134 -5.10 -2.94 -19.01
C ALA A 134 -5.07 -1.62 -19.80
N LYS A 135 -6.23 -1.09 -20.16
CA LYS A 135 -6.36 0.29 -20.71
C LYS A 135 -6.12 1.34 -19.64
N ASP A 136 -6.34 0.96 -18.40
CA ASP A 136 -6.25 1.85 -17.24
C ASP A 136 -4.77 2.06 -16.86
N THR A 137 -4.41 3.32 -16.69
CA THR A 137 -3.13 3.70 -16.09
C THR A 137 -3.21 3.59 -14.58
N ILE A 138 -2.05 3.62 -13.91
CA ILE A 138 -1.94 3.69 -12.46
C ILE A 138 -1.29 5.03 -12.07
N ASP A 139 -1.54 5.50 -10.84
CA ASP A 139 -0.83 6.66 -10.29
C ASP A 139 0.69 6.44 -10.38
N PRO A 140 1.46 7.41 -10.88
CA PRO A 140 2.87 7.19 -11.21
C PRO A 140 3.77 6.99 -9.99
N TYR A 141 3.33 7.42 -8.81
CA TYR A 141 4.11 7.32 -7.58
C TYR A 141 3.41 6.49 -6.52
N ILE A 142 4.22 5.84 -5.69
CA ILE A 142 3.80 5.26 -4.42
C ILE A 142 4.70 5.78 -3.30
N SER A 143 4.15 5.87 -2.10
CA SER A 143 4.93 6.13 -0.89
C SER A 143 4.81 4.96 0.07
N TYR A 144 5.86 4.69 0.81
CA TYR A 144 5.90 3.68 1.86
C TYR A 144 6.97 4.04 2.90
N ARG A 145 6.83 3.47 4.08
CA ARG A 145 7.86 3.52 5.09
C ARG A 145 8.70 2.24 5.01
N LEU A 146 10.01 2.37 4.83
CA LEU A 146 10.96 1.28 5.00
C LEU A 146 11.28 1.12 6.48
N ILE A 147 10.98 -0.06 7.03
CA ILE A 147 11.18 -0.38 8.44
C ILE A 147 11.96 -1.68 8.59
N GLN A 148 12.95 -1.67 9.47
CA GLN A 148 13.70 -2.86 9.83
C GLN A 148 12.84 -3.80 10.69
N PRO A 149 13.11 -5.11 10.70
CA PRO A 149 12.30 -6.09 11.42
C PRO A 149 12.39 -5.95 12.95
N SER A 150 13.43 -5.31 13.44
CA SER A 150 13.61 -5.04 14.86
C SER A 150 13.26 -3.60 15.20
N TYR A 151 12.42 -3.41 16.21
CA TYR A 151 12.05 -2.09 16.73
C TYR A 151 13.19 -1.34 17.43
N VAL A 152 14.36 -1.94 17.51
CA VAL A 152 15.53 -1.35 18.16
C VAL A 152 16.34 -0.48 17.20
N ALA A 153 16.16 -0.64 15.88
CA ALA A 153 16.96 0.05 14.86
C ALA A 153 16.14 1.14 14.15
N TYR A 154 15.69 2.15 14.90
CA TYR A 154 14.90 3.26 14.37
C TYR A 154 15.67 4.15 13.38
N GLU A 155 16.99 4.23 13.48
CA GLU A 155 17.80 5.11 12.65
C GLU A 155 17.67 4.82 11.15
N GLY A 156 17.43 3.56 10.79
CA GLY A 156 17.24 3.13 9.41
C GLY A 156 15.85 3.34 8.83
N ILE A 157 14.89 3.91 9.59
CA ILE A 157 13.53 4.15 9.09
C ILE A 157 13.52 5.33 8.13
N ALA A 158 12.89 5.14 6.97
CA ALA A 158 12.67 6.17 5.97
C ALA A 158 11.23 6.15 5.46
N ILE A 159 10.67 7.31 5.16
CA ILE A 159 9.48 7.46 4.31
C ILE A 159 10.00 7.76 2.91
N VAL A 160 9.63 6.92 1.98
CA VAL A 160 10.17 6.88 0.63
C VAL A 160 9.07 7.15 -0.37
N GLN A 161 9.39 7.77 -1.47
CA GLN A 161 8.55 7.88 -2.66
C GLN A 161 9.24 7.20 -3.84
N ARG A 162 8.48 6.46 -4.61
CA ARG A 162 8.95 5.70 -5.74
C ARG A 162 8.07 5.90 -6.96
N ASN A 163 8.70 6.17 -8.09
CA ASN A 163 8.04 6.17 -9.40
C ASN A 163 7.89 4.72 -9.88
N ILE A 164 6.67 4.24 -10.09
CA ILE A 164 6.39 2.88 -10.57
C ILE A 164 6.21 2.82 -12.10
N THR A 165 6.32 3.96 -12.78
CA THR A 165 6.44 4.01 -14.26
C THR A 165 7.91 3.97 -14.70
N SER A 166 8.82 4.08 -13.74
CA SER A 166 10.26 3.87 -13.82
C SER A 166 10.72 3.18 -12.53
N TYR A 167 12.02 3.16 -12.25
CA TYR A 167 12.55 2.61 -11.00
C TYR A 167 13.10 3.71 -10.07
N GLU A 168 12.81 4.99 -10.36
CA GLU A 168 13.29 6.10 -9.55
C GLU A 168 12.71 6.06 -8.14
N GLU A 169 13.59 6.04 -7.13
CA GLU A 169 13.24 6.06 -5.73
C GLU A 169 14.01 7.17 -5.00
N SER A 170 13.37 7.83 -4.05
CA SER A 170 14.02 8.84 -3.23
C SER A 170 13.32 8.99 -1.87
N ASP A 171 14.07 9.41 -0.84
CA ASP A 171 13.49 9.71 0.45
C ASP A 171 12.60 10.94 0.40
N ILE A 172 11.42 10.85 1.03
CA ILE A 172 10.67 12.02 1.48
C ILE A 172 11.32 12.55 2.75
N TYR A 173 11.59 11.65 3.71
CA TYR A 173 12.30 11.94 4.94
C TYR A 173 12.85 10.65 5.57
N ASN A 174 13.99 10.73 6.25
CA ASN A 174 14.53 9.60 6.99
C ASN A 174 15.07 10.02 8.36
N ASN A 175 15.13 9.08 9.28
CA ASN A 175 15.55 9.33 10.66
C ASN A 175 17.01 9.78 10.78
N ARG A 176 17.90 9.37 9.86
CA ARG A 176 19.33 9.72 9.89
C ARG A 176 19.59 11.22 9.71
N MET A 177 18.60 11.97 9.20
CA MET A 177 18.72 13.42 8.96
C MET A 177 19.01 14.19 10.27
N ILE A 178 18.40 13.77 11.40
CA ILE A 178 18.55 14.44 12.70
C ILE A 178 18.83 13.48 13.86
N HIS A 179 18.99 12.17 13.57
CA HIS A 179 19.33 11.17 14.57
C HIS A 179 20.77 11.38 15.09
N THR A 180 20.95 11.21 16.38
CA THR A 180 22.27 11.15 17.02
C THR A 180 22.38 9.86 17.84
N GLU A 181 23.59 9.46 18.24
CA GLU A 181 23.80 8.28 19.11
C GLU A 181 23.01 8.37 20.42
N GLU A 182 22.82 9.58 20.94
CA GLU A 182 22.11 9.84 22.20
C GLU A 182 20.61 10.04 22.03
N LYS A 183 20.16 10.50 20.86
CA LYS A 183 18.79 10.96 20.61
C LYS A 183 18.23 10.34 19.33
N GLY A 184 17.44 9.27 19.51
CA GLY A 184 16.75 8.61 18.42
C GLY A 184 15.48 9.35 17.99
N GLN A 185 15.13 9.20 16.73
CA GLN A 185 13.83 9.62 16.17
C GLN A 185 13.11 8.42 15.57
N CYS A 186 11.78 8.43 15.59
CA CYS A 186 10.96 7.42 14.92
C CYS A 186 9.86 8.10 14.11
N ILE A 187 9.87 7.92 12.79
CA ILE A 187 8.87 8.47 11.87
C ILE A 187 7.84 7.43 11.46
N ASN A 188 6.57 7.85 11.34
CA ASN A 188 5.44 6.99 11.09
C ASN A 188 4.32 7.71 10.32
N CYS A 189 3.30 6.93 9.93
CA CYS A 189 1.96 7.41 9.61
C CYS A 189 1.93 8.52 8.55
N HIS A 190 2.67 8.34 7.43
CA HIS A 190 2.50 9.26 6.30
C HIS A 190 1.08 9.15 5.72
N SER A 191 0.56 10.24 5.19
CA SER A 191 -0.74 10.29 4.52
C SER A 191 -0.84 11.51 3.61
N PHE A 192 -1.57 11.36 2.51
CA PHE A 192 -1.74 12.35 1.46
C PHE A 192 -3.22 12.68 1.29
N GLN A 193 -3.56 13.97 1.11
CA GLN A 193 -4.92 14.38 0.81
C GLN A 193 -5.24 14.09 -0.66
N ASN A 194 -6.23 13.23 -0.93
CA ASN A 194 -6.71 12.90 -2.27
C ASN A 194 -5.58 12.60 -3.27
N TYR A 195 -4.58 11.82 -2.82
CA TYR A 195 -3.38 11.41 -3.60
C TYR A 195 -2.43 12.56 -3.98
N GLY A 196 -2.70 13.80 -3.54
CA GLY A 196 -1.88 14.97 -3.83
C GLY A 196 -0.79 15.18 -2.78
N THR A 197 0.31 15.85 -3.16
CA THR A 197 1.47 16.07 -2.30
C THR A 197 1.54 17.46 -1.68
N ASN A 198 0.68 18.39 -2.11
CA ASN A 198 0.59 19.73 -1.54
C ASN A 198 0.02 19.74 -0.12
N ASN A 199 -0.81 18.72 0.21
CA ASN A 199 -1.31 18.46 1.54
C ASN A 199 -0.94 17.03 1.92
N MET A 200 0.01 16.90 2.83
CA MET A 200 0.48 15.62 3.34
C MET A 200 0.92 15.76 4.80
N LEU A 201 1.11 14.67 5.47
CA LEU A 201 1.68 14.66 6.80
C LEU A 201 2.42 13.37 7.10
N PHE A 202 3.27 13.41 8.14
CA PHE A 202 3.80 12.24 8.82
C PHE A 202 4.05 12.56 10.31
N HIS A 203 4.01 11.52 11.14
CA HIS A 203 4.19 11.66 12.57
C HIS A 203 5.61 11.34 12.99
N MET A 204 6.18 12.15 13.89
CA MET A 204 7.50 11.98 14.48
C MET A 204 7.38 11.74 15.99
N ARG A 205 8.14 10.77 16.50
CA ARG A 205 8.20 10.40 17.92
C ARG A 205 9.62 10.58 18.45
N GLN A 206 9.74 10.63 19.77
CA GLN A 206 11.01 10.80 20.49
C GLN A 206 11.64 12.17 20.21
N PHE A 207 12.94 12.21 19.85
CA PHE A 207 13.63 13.46 19.57
C PHE A 207 12.96 14.25 18.44
N CYS A 208 12.71 15.53 18.68
CA CYS A 208 11.97 16.40 17.80
C CYS A 208 10.55 15.88 17.45
N GLY A 209 9.88 15.19 18.40
CA GLY A 209 8.53 14.67 18.24
C GLY A 209 7.50 15.72 17.84
N GLY A 210 6.40 15.27 17.20
CA GLY A 210 5.30 16.08 16.68
C GLY A 210 4.76 15.52 15.38
N THR A 211 3.78 16.17 14.80
CA THR A 211 3.26 15.87 13.45
C THR A 211 3.81 16.90 12.48
N MET A 212 4.59 16.45 11.50
CA MET A 212 4.95 17.26 10.35
C MET A 212 3.75 17.29 9.41
N ILE A 213 3.17 18.47 9.20
CA ILE A 213 2.05 18.66 8.28
C ILE A 213 2.47 19.64 7.18
N VAL A 214 2.23 19.26 5.94
CA VAL A 214 2.33 20.15 4.78
C VAL A 214 0.92 20.59 4.44
N HIS A 215 0.71 21.89 4.38
CA HIS A 215 -0.55 22.49 3.99
C HIS A 215 -0.30 23.53 2.90
N ASN A 216 -0.90 23.32 1.72
CA ASN A 216 -0.67 24.12 0.52
C ASN A 216 0.82 24.25 0.15
N GLY A 217 1.59 23.17 0.30
CA GLY A 217 3.02 23.11 -0.01
C GLY A 217 3.94 23.64 1.10
N GLU A 218 3.40 24.15 2.21
CA GLU A 218 4.19 24.74 3.30
C GLU A 218 4.25 23.78 4.52
N PRO A 219 5.44 23.34 4.95
CA PRO A 219 5.59 22.44 6.09
C PRO A 219 5.49 23.19 7.42
N LYS A 220 4.76 22.58 8.36
CA LYS A 220 4.64 23.03 9.77
C LYS A 220 4.81 21.85 10.70
N LYS A 221 5.35 22.07 11.89
CA LYS A 221 5.42 21.07 12.94
C LYS A 221 4.37 21.38 14.02
N ILE A 222 3.53 20.39 14.32
CA ILE A 222 2.37 20.54 15.20
C ILE A 222 2.43 19.50 16.32
N ASP A 223 2.07 19.90 17.53
CA ASP A 223 1.81 19.00 18.65
C ASP A 223 0.29 18.82 18.81
N LEU A 224 -0.20 17.63 18.48
CA LEU A 224 -1.61 17.24 18.61
C LEU A 224 -1.94 16.69 20.00
N LYS A 225 -0.97 16.51 20.92
CA LYS A 225 -1.22 16.09 22.27
C LYS A 225 -1.83 17.24 23.07
N THR A 226 -3.02 17.02 23.61
CA THR A 226 -3.71 17.93 24.52
C THR A 226 -3.99 17.24 25.85
N ASP A 227 -4.49 17.97 26.83
CA ASP A 227 -4.84 17.40 28.14
C ASP A 227 -6.11 16.51 28.06
N SER A 228 -6.84 16.61 26.94
CA SER A 228 -8.10 15.87 26.69
C SER A 228 -7.95 14.76 25.64
N THR A 229 -6.73 14.45 25.20
CA THR A 229 -6.47 13.36 24.24
C THR A 229 -5.57 12.30 24.87
N ILE A 230 -5.81 11.02 24.55
CA ILE A 230 -5.02 9.88 25.04
C ILE A 230 -3.53 10.06 24.67
N SER A 231 -3.27 10.38 23.41
CA SER A 231 -1.91 10.58 22.87
C SER A 231 -1.91 11.61 21.75
N ALA A 232 -0.77 11.90 21.16
CA ALA A 232 -0.70 12.61 19.88
C ALA A 232 -1.38 11.78 18.80
N GLY A 233 -2.00 12.46 17.82
CA GLY A 233 -2.73 11.80 16.72
C GLY A 233 -1.82 10.93 15.85
N VAL A 234 -2.29 9.71 15.55
CA VAL A 234 -1.65 8.73 14.66
C VAL A 234 -2.67 8.19 13.66
N TYR A 235 -2.24 7.42 12.66
CA TYR A 235 -3.11 6.84 11.62
C TYR A 235 -4.04 7.87 10.96
N PRO A 236 -3.48 8.92 10.36
CA PRO A 236 -4.25 10.02 9.80
C PRO A 236 -5.10 9.63 8.60
N ALA A 237 -6.25 10.30 8.48
CA ALA A 237 -7.12 10.27 7.32
C ALA A 237 -7.56 11.69 6.96
N TRP A 238 -7.01 12.23 5.88
CA TRP A 238 -7.41 13.53 5.36
C TRP A 238 -8.84 13.52 4.86
N HIS A 239 -9.61 14.55 5.22
CA HIS A 239 -10.86 14.82 4.53
C HIS A 239 -10.57 15.11 3.05
N PRO A 240 -11.34 14.56 2.08
CA PRO A 240 -10.97 14.60 0.67
C PRO A 240 -10.85 16.01 0.08
N THR A 241 -11.57 16.99 0.62
CA THR A 241 -11.65 18.35 0.07
C THR A 241 -11.48 19.49 1.08
N ALA A 242 -11.55 19.22 2.38
CA ALA A 242 -11.41 20.21 3.43
C ALA A 242 -10.10 20.07 4.19
N ASP A 243 -9.64 21.14 4.84
CA ASP A 243 -8.43 21.18 5.65
C ASP A 243 -8.66 20.55 7.03
N LEU A 244 -9.16 19.30 7.01
CA LEU A 244 -9.49 18.51 8.18
C LEU A 244 -8.80 17.16 8.11
N VAL A 245 -8.34 16.67 9.26
CA VAL A 245 -7.72 15.34 9.37
C VAL A 245 -8.33 14.59 10.55
N ALA A 246 -8.86 13.41 10.30
CA ALA A 246 -9.22 12.48 11.37
C ALA A 246 -7.97 11.71 11.80
N PHE A 247 -7.77 11.52 13.10
CA PHE A 247 -6.68 10.74 13.67
C PHE A 247 -7.23 9.74 14.67
N SER A 248 -6.49 8.64 14.85
CA SER A 248 -6.61 7.84 16.07
C SER A 248 -5.67 8.38 17.14
N THR A 249 -6.07 8.28 18.41
CA THR A 249 -5.19 8.49 19.56
C THR A 249 -5.14 7.18 20.34
N ASN A 250 -3.95 6.61 20.51
CA ASN A 250 -3.80 5.25 21.06
C ASN A 250 -2.77 5.18 22.19
N THR A 251 -2.99 4.21 23.08
CA THR A 251 -1.96 3.65 23.94
C THR A 251 -1.68 2.21 23.52
N THR A 252 -0.60 2.00 22.76
CA THR A 252 -0.24 0.67 22.22
C THR A 252 1.00 0.10 22.89
N ARG A 253 1.07 -1.23 22.96
CA ARG A 253 2.27 -1.97 23.34
C ARG A 253 2.49 -3.16 22.41
N GLN A 254 3.76 -3.52 22.26
CA GLN A 254 4.16 -4.67 21.46
C GLN A 254 4.57 -5.82 22.36
N ILE A 255 4.17 -7.03 21.98
CA ILE A 255 4.68 -8.26 22.54
C ILE A 255 5.30 -9.11 21.44
N PHE A 256 6.31 -9.90 21.80
CA PHE A 256 7.03 -10.76 20.89
C PHE A 256 6.77 -12.22 21.23
N HIS A 257 6.27 -12.97 20.26
CA HIS A 257 6.09 -14.41 20.39
C HIS A 257 7.37 -15.16 20.04
N THR A 258 7.79 -16.07 20.87
CA THR A 258 8.98 -16.91 20.63
C THR A 258 8.68 -18.19 19.88
N LYS A 259 7.41 -18.63 19.88
CA LYS A 259 6.98 -19.94 19.32
C LYS A 259 5.81 -19.81 18.34
N ASN A 260 5.22 -18.64 18.19
CA ASN A 260 4.10 -18.43 17.28
C ASN A 260 4.64 -18.04 15.90
N ILE A 261 3.86 -18.38 14.86
CA ILE A 261 4.12 -17.92 13.49
C ILE A 261 3.92 -16.40 13.37
N ASP A 262 2.97 -15.84 14.10
CA ASP A 262 2.75 -14.41 14.26
C ASP A 262 3.76 -13.87 15.28
N LYS A 263 4.89 -13.40 14.80
CA LYS A 263 6.05 -13.07 15.64
C LYS A 263 5.82 -11.89 16.55
N ILE A 264 4.95 -10.96 16.17
CA ILE A 264 4.72 -9.69 16.86
C ILE A 264 3.22 -9.47 16.97
N GLU A 265 2.80 -9.12 18.18
CA GLU A 265 1.45 -8.64 18.45
C GLU A 265 1.51 -7.19 18.93
N VAL A 266 0.62 -6.35 18.43
CA VAL A 266 0.47 -4.97 18.87
C VAL A 266 -0.85 -4.85 19.61
N LEU A 267 -0.76 -4.73 20.92
CA LEU A 267 -1.91 -4.58 21.79
C LEU A 267 -2.34 -3.11 21.84
N ASP A 268 -3.61 -2.85 21.59
CA ASP A 268 -4.23 -1.56 21.81
C ASP A 268 -4.93 -1.56 23.19
N TYR A 269 -4.49 -0.70 24.10
CA TYR A 269 -5.03 -0.62 25.46
C TYR A 269 -6.09 0.44 25.59
N GLU A 270 -6.03 1.46 24.76
CA GLU A 270 -6.96 2.58 24.68
C GLU A 270 -6.86 3.19 23.30
N SER A 271 -7.99 3.50 22.68
CA SER A 271 -8.00 4.28 21.45
C SER A 271 -9.29 5.03 21.23
N ASP A 272 -9.15 6.30 20.84
CA ASP A 272 -10.23 7.22 20.48
C ASP A 272 -9.98 7.84 19.12
N LEU A 273 -10.99 8.48 18.55
CA LEU A 273 -10.89 9.25 17.32
C LEU A 273 -11.01 10.75 17.56
N ILE A 274 -10.11 11.52 16.96
CA ILE A 274 -10.12 12.99 17.01
C ILE A 274 -10.14 13.60 15.61
N LEU A 275 -10.73 14.78 15.48
CA LEU A 275 -10.70 15.62 14.30
C LEU A 275 -9.78 16.81 14.54
N TYR A 276 -8.84 17.03 13.62
CA TYR A 276 -7.95 18.19 13.60
C TYR A 276 -8.34 19.16 12.48
N ASP A 277 -8.59 20.42 12.82
CA ASP A 277 -8.80 21.53 11.90
C ASP A 277 -7.46 22.21 11.66
N VAL A 278 -6.92 22.05 10.43
CA VAL A 278 -5.57 22.52 10.07
C VAL A 278 -5.47 24.04 10.08
N GLN A 279 -6.53 24.72 9.66
CA GLN A 279 -6.54 26.19 9.59
C GLN A 279 -6.63 26.84 10.97
N LYS A 280 -7.50 26.29 11.84
CA LYS A 280 -7.71 26.82 13.18
C LYS A 280 -6.70 26.30 14.20
N ASN A 281 -5.94 25.26 13.86
CA ASN A 281 -5.09 24.51 14.79
C ASN A 281 -5.86 24.02 16.01
N GLU A 282 -7.03 23.45 15.77
CA GLU A 282 -7.96 22.95 16.80
C GLU A 282 -8.17 21.43 16.69
N VAL A 283 -8.29 20.79 17.85
CA VAL A 283 -8.60 19.37 17.98
C VAL A 283 -9.94 19.22 18.69
N SER A 284 -10.80 18.33 18.20
CA SER A 284 -12.06 17.94 18.86
C SER A 284 -12.24 16.41 18.80
N ASN A 285 -13.07 15.84 19.69
CA ASN A 285 -13.38 14.42 19.62
C ASN A 285 -14.34 14.10 18.47
N ILE A 286 -14.11 12.97 17.81
CA ILE A 286 -15.05 12.32 16.90
C ILE A 286 -15.83 11.27 17.68
N SER A 287 -15.12 10.43 18.43
CA SER A 287 -15.66 9.36 19.25
C SER A 287 -14.69 9.05 20.39
N ASN A 288 -15.23 8.79 21.59
CA ASN A 288 -14.48 8.50 22.80
C ASN A 288 -15.34 7.66 23.77
N ALA A 289 -15.93 6.59 23.28
CA ALA A 289 -16.76 5.70 24.08
C ALA A 289 -15.88 4.95 25.11
N PRO A 290 -16.20 4.98 26.41
CA PRO A 290 -15.30 4.50 27.47
C PRO A 290 -15.03 2.99 27.44
N ASP A 291 -15.96 2.21 26.87
CA ASP A 291 -15.85 0.74 26.78
C ASP A 291 -15.55 0.27 25.34
N GLU A 292 -14.99 1.14 24.50
CA GLU A 292 -14.66 0.81 23.13
C GLU A 292 -13.24 1.29 22.74
N HIS A 293 -12.62 0.54 21.84
CA HIS A 293 -11.41 0.98 21.15
C HIS A 293 -11.77 1.39 19.75
N GLU A 294 -11.48 2.63 19.36
CA GLU A 294 -11.85 3.22 18.08
C GLU A 294 -10.61 3.69 17.32
N CYS A 295 -10.40 3.17 16.10
CA CYS A 295 -9.21 3.51 15.31
C CYS A 295 -9.40 3.40 13.79
N PHE A 296 -8.36 3.77 13.04
CA PHE A 296 -8.24 3.62 11.59
C PHE A 296 -9.40 4.22 10.79
N ALA A 297 -9.58 5.52 10.92
CA ALA A 297 -10.59 6.24 10.15
C ALA A 297 -10.26 6.34 8.66
N THR A 298 -11.30 6.43 7.83
CA THR A 298 -11.25 6.77 6.40
C THR A 298 -12.51 7.51 5.98
N TRP A 299 -12.38 8.48 5.07
CA TRP A 299 -13.51 9.26 4.57
C TRP A 299 -14.14 8.65 3.32
N SER A 300 -15.45 8.86 3.14
CA SER A 300 -16.07 8.72 1.82
C SER A 300 -15.49 9.77 0.86
N PRO A 301 -15.47 9.51 -0.47
CA PRO A 301 -14.91 10.45 -1.45
C PRO A 301 -15.59 11.83 -1.48
N ASP A 302 -16.87 11.89 -1.09
CA ASP A 302 -17.65 13.13 -0.97
C ASP A 302 -17.44 13.86 0.37
N GLY A 303 -16.68 13.26 1.31
CA GLY A 303 -16.40 13.80 2.63
C GLY A 303 -17.58 13.83 3.61
N LYS A 304 -18.72 13.24 3.26
CA LYS A 304 -19.94 13.26 4.09
C LYS A 304 -20.04 12.12 5.09
N THR A 305 -19.16 11.13 5.01
CA THR A 305 -19.18 9.95 5.88
C THR A 305 -17.75 9.59 6.30
N LEU A 306 -17.58 9.36 7.59
CA LEU A 306 -16.36 8.79 8.16
C LEU A 306 -16.61 7.33 8.50
N TYR A 307 -15.79 6.43 7.97
CA TYR A 307 -15.73 5.02 8.34
C TYR A 307 -14.55 4.78 9.28
N TYR A 308 -14.71 3.87 10.23
CA TYR A 308 -13.66 3.55 11.20
C TYR A 308 -13.87 2.16 11.79
N THR A 309 -12.89 1.65 12.50
CA THR A 309 -13.01 0.38 13.22
C THR A 309 -13.25 0.64 14.71
N SER A 310 -14.11 -0.17 15.34
CA SER A 310 -14.34 -0.15 16.77
C SER A 310 -14.53 -1.56 17.32
N ALA A 311 -13.99 -1.80 18.53
CA ALA A 311 -14.16 -3.02 19.29
C ALA A 311 -14.73 -2.71 20.68
N TYR A 312 -15.76 -3.43 21.08
CA TYR A 312 -16.23 -3.39 22.46
C TYR A 312 -15.25 -4.12 23.37
N ILE A 313 -14.88 -3.47 24.46
CA ILE A 313 -13.96 -3.99 25.48
C ILE A 313 -14.77 -4.42 26.68
N ASP A 314 -15.03 -5.73 26.80
CA ASP A 314 -15.85 -6.27 27.87
C ASP A 314 -15.16 -6.09 29.24
N PRO A 315 -15.72 -5.26 30.15
CA PRO A 315 -15.15 -5.07 31.48
C PRO A 315 -15.06 -6.34 32.32
N ALA A 316 -15.84 -7.38 31.99
CA ALA A 316 -15.74 -8.67 32.67
C ALA A 316 -14.46 -9.42 32.32
N ILE A 317 -13.95 -9.25 31.11
CA ILE A 317 -12.72 -9.86 30.62
C ILE A 317 -11.52 -8.96 30.90
N PHE A 318 -11.66 -7.65 30.65
CA PHE A 318 -10.56 -6.67 30.70
C PHE A 318 -10.55 -5.86 32.01
N ASN A 319 -10.67 -6.54 33.15
CA ASN A 319 -10.84 -5.97 34.49
C ASN A 319 -9.52 -5.81 35.29
N ASN A 320 -8.38 -6.21 34.78
CA ASN A 320 -7.10 -6.22 35.49
C ASN A 320 -6.01 -5.48 34.68
N GLY A 321 -6.33 -4.29 34.18
CA GLY A 321 -5.42 -3.41 33.47
C GLY A 321 -4.61 -4.16 32.38
N ASN A 322 -3.36 -3.78 32.21
CA ASN A 322 -2.50 -4.32 31.16
C ASN A 322 -2.33 -5.86 31.17
N LYS A 323 -2.57 -6.52 32.32
CA LYS A 323 -2.44 -7.98 32.43
C LYS A 323 -3.59 -8.69 31.73
N SER A 324 -4.82 -8.19 31.85
CA SER A 324 -5.97 -8.76 31.18
C SER A 324 -5.87 -8.62 29.65
N PHE A 325 -5.43 -7.46 29.16
CA PHE A 325 -5.18 -7.28 27.70
C PHE A 325 -4.12 -8.25 27.16
N ARG A 326 -3.03 -8.47 27.90
CA ARG A 326 -1.98 -9.40 27.49
C ARG A 326 -2.45 -10.86 27.45
N ASN A 327 -3.37 -11.23 28.31
CA ASN A 327 -3.86 -12.61 28.43
C ASN A 327 -5.03 -12.93 27.51
N ASN A 328 -5.79 -11.91 27.07
CA ASN A 328 -7.04 -12.08 26.32
C ASN A 328 -7.09 -11.21 25.06
N TYR A 329 -5.95 -10.83 24.49
CA TYR A 329 -5.89 -9.96 23.29
C TYR A 329 -6.60 -10.57 22.07
N ASP A 330 -6.66 -11.88 21.98
CA ASP A 330 -7.33 -12.64 20.92
C ASP A 330 -8.87 -12.63 21.03
N GLU A 331 -9.40 -12.16 22.16
CA GLU A 331 -10.85 -11.92 22.33
C GLU A 331 -11.29 -10.56 21.73
N ILE A 332 -10.37 -9.65 21.42
CA ILE A 332 -10.70 -8.32 20.88
C ILE A 332 -11.05 -8.46 19.39
N LYS A 333 -12.31 -8.15 19.05
CA LYS A 333 -12.84 -8.21 17.69
C LYS A 333 -13.34 -6.84 17.26
N TYR A 334 -12.76 -6.32 16.19
CA TYR A 334 -13.15 -5.03 15.63
C TYR A 334 -14.20 -5.23 14.54
N ASN A 335 -15.20 -4.35 14.54
CA ASN A 335 -16.21 -4.17 13.50
C ASN A 335 -15.98 -2.86 12.77
N ILE A 336 -16.58 -2.70 11.59
CA ILE A 336 -16.54 -1.43 10.86
C ILE A 336 -17.82 -0.66 11.08
N TYR A 337 -17.67 0.60 11.47
CA TYR A 337 -18.76 1.55 11.69
C TYR A 337 -18.61 2.77 10.78
N SER A 338 -19.68 3.52 10.65
CA SER A 338 -19.69 4.82 9.98
C SER A 338 -20.44 5.87 10.81
N ARG A 339 -20.10 7.14 10.56
CA ARG A 339 -20.85 8.32 11.03
C ARG A 339 -21.01 9.29 9.87
N SER A 340 -22.19 9.87 9.70
CA SER A 340 -22.35 11.00 8.79
C SER A 340 -21.61 12.21 9.35
N PHE A 341 -21.18 13.12 8.47
CA PHE A 341 -20.44 14.32 8.82
C PHE A 341 -21.03 15.55 8.14
N ASP A 342 -21.29 16.58 8.91
CA ASP A 342 -21.69 17.90 8.42
C ASP A 342 -20.48 18.84 8.40
N LEU A 343 -20.02 19.18 7.21
CA LEU A 343 -18.83 20.01 7.01
C LEU A 343 -19.01 21.46 7.52
N ALA A 344 -20.23 22.00 7.52
CA ALA A 344 -20.46 23.38 7.98
C ALA A 344 -20.38 23.52 9.49
N THR A 345 -20.80 22.50 10.22
CA THR A 345 -20.84 22.49 11.69
C THR A 345 -19.75 21.65 12.33
N HIS A 346 -19.03 20.85 11.55
CA HIS A 346 -18.07 19.81 11.98
C HIS A 346 -18.70 18.79 12.97
N LYS A 347 -19.99 18.52 12.84
CA LYS A 347 -20.70 17.55 13.68
C LYS A 347 -20.81 16.20 13.02
N PHE A 348 -20.65 15.17 13.84
CA PHE A 348 -20.85 13.78 13.43
C PHE A 348 -22.25 13.31 13.86
N GLY A 349 -22.90 12.52 12.98
CA GLY A 349 -24.16 11.86 13.29
C GLY A 349 -23.97 10.61 14.14
N GLU A 350 -25.06 9.87 14.33
CA GLU A 350 -25.06 8.61 15.07
C GLU A 350 -24.19 7.55 14.40
N ARG A 351 -23.68 6.64 15.22
CA ARG A 351 -22.89 5.49 14.79
C ARG A 351 -23.77 4.44 14.09
N VAL A 352 -23.34 3.99 12.93
CA VAL A 352 -24.02 2.94 12.15
C VAL A 352 -23.05 1.79 11.91
N LEU A 353 -23.46 0.56 12.21
CA LEU A 353 -22.70 -0.65 11.92
C LEU A 353 -22.72 -0.92 10.40
N VAL A 354 -21.53 -1.04 9.79
CA VAL A 354 -21.33 -1.28 8.34
C VAL A 354 -20.99 -2.75 8.08
N TYR A 355 -20.10 -3.33 8.89
CA TYR A 355 -19.69 -4.72 8.78
C TYR A 355 -19.44 -5.32 10.16
N ASP A 356 -20.15 -6.39 10.48
CA ASP A 356 -20.06 -7.13 11.74
C ASP A 356 -19.11 -8.33 11.58
N ALA A 357 -17.82 -8.12 11.77
CA ALA A 357 -16.83 -9.17 11.72
C ALA A 357 -16.92 -10.07 12.97
N ALA A 358 -17.23 -9.49 14.13
CA ALA A 358 -17.32 -10.21 15.39
C ALA A 358 -18.38 -11.32 15.36
N GLN A 359 -19.49 -11.11 14.63
CA GLN A 359 -20.52 -12.14 14.42
C GLN A 359 -19.96 -13.46 13.84
N SER A 360 -18.92 -13.36 13.00
CA SER A 360 -18.24 -14.52 12.42
C SER A 360 -16.96 -14.92 13.16
N GLY A 361 -16.73 -14.38 14.38
CA GLY A 361 -15.52 -14.63 15.15
C GLY A 361 -14.25 -13.97 14.57
N LYS A 362 -14.42 -12.98 13.66
CA LYS A 362 -13.35 -12.27 12.98
C LYS A 362 -13.20 -10.84 13.49
N SER A 363 -12.17 -10.17 13.03
CA SER A 363 -11.84 -8.77 13.29
C SER A 363 -11.59 -8.05 11.98
N ALA A 364 -12.27 -6.92 11.73
CA ALA A 364 -12.14 -6.11 10.52
C ALA A 364 -11.47 -4.78 10.84
N THR A 365 -10.43 -4.42 10.08
CA THR A 365 -9.63 -3.22 10.39
C THR A 365 -9.07 -2.58 9.10
N LEU A 366 -8.52 -1.38 9.24
CA LEU A 366 -7.86 -0.65 8.14
C LEU A 366 -8.81 -0.39 6.94
N PRO A 367 -10.01 0.15 7.16
CA PRO A 367 -10.96 0.40 6.07
C PRO A 367 -10.41 1.43 5.08
N ARG A 368 -10.75 1.25 3.79
CA ARG A 368 -10.51 2.20 2.70
C ARG A 368 -11.69 2.21 1.74
N VAL A 369 -12.21 3.38 1.44
CA VAL A 369 -13.28 3.56 0.46
C VAL A 369 -12.67 3.74 -0.93
N SER A 370 -13.26 3.12 -1.96
CA SER A 370 -12.85 3.35 -3.35
C SER A 370 -13.15 4.80 -3.79
N PRO A 371 -12.38 5.38 -4.74
CA PRO A 371 -12.57 6.77 -5.17
C PRO A 371 -13.96 7.09 -5.75
N ASP A 372 -14.67 6.08 -6.25
CA ASP A 372 -16.05 6.19 -6.74
C ASP A 372 -17.10 5.97 -5.64
N GLY A 373 -16.68 5.67 -4.41
CA GLY A 373 -17.57 5.43 -3.26
C GLY A 373 -18.34 4.11 -3.30
N ARG A 374 -18.13 3.26 -4.32
CA ARG A 374 -18.89 2.02 -4.49
C ARG A 374 -18.41 0.86 -3.64
N TYR A 375 -17.15 0.86 -3.25
CA TYR A 375 -16.53 -0.26 -2.54
C TYR A 375 -15.86 0.20 -1.26
N LEU A 376 -15.94 -0.65 -0.25
CA LEU A 376 -15.15 -0.56 0.97
C LEU A 376 -14.26 -1.78 1.06
N THR A 377 -12.95 -1.57 1.11
CA THR A 377 -11.97 -2.62 1.37
C THR A 377 -11.42 -2.49 2.79
N PHE A 378 -11.07 -3.62 3.40
CA PHE A 378 -10.49 -3.68 4.74
C PHE A 378 -9.68 -4.96 4.91
N SER A 379 -8.88 -5.04 5.97
CA SER A 379 -8.19 -6.26 6.36
C SER A 379 -9.07 -7.04 7.34
N LEU A 380 -9.22 -8.35 7.13
CA LEU A 380 -10.01 -9.27 7.93
C LEU A 380 -9.10 -10.37 8.51
N GLY A 381 -8.98 -10.43 9.83
CA GLY A 381 -8.19 -11.43 10.55
C GLY A 381 -8.99 -12.08 11.67
N ASN A 382 -8.35 -12.90 12.50
CA ASN A 382 -9.03 -13.60 13.58
C ASN A 382 -9.28 -12.71 14.80
N TYR A 383 -8.42 -11.71 15.06
CA TYR A 383 -8.52 -10.82 16.22
C TYR A 383 -7.67 -9.55 16.03
N GLY A 384 -7.82 -8.60 16.95
CA GLY A 384 -6.98 -7.42 17.03
C GLY A 384 -7.15 -6.42 15.88
N CYS A 385 -6.32 -5.38 15.85
CA CYS A 385 -6.41 -4.33 14.83
C CYS A 385 -5.16 -4.17 13.96
N PHE A 386 -4.02 -4.79 14.30
CA PHE A 386 -2.75 -4.66 13.58
C PHE A 386 -2.42 -5.92 12.77
N HIS A 387 -3.25 -6.22 11.80
CA HIS A 387 -3.21 -7.46 11.00
C HIS A 387 -1.94 -7.69 10.17
N VAL A 388 -1.05 -6.72 10.08
CA VAL A 388 0.18 -6.83 9.27
C VAL A 388 1.08 -8.01 9.67
N TRP A 389 0.94 -8.52 10.89
CA TRP A 389 1.68 -9.69 11.40
C TRP A 389 0.86 -10.98 11.44
N HIS A 390 -0.46 -10.89 11.32
CA HIS A 390 -1.35 -12.03 11.41
C HIS A 390 -1.37 -12.80 10.10
N LYS A 391 -0.90 -14.03 10.13
CA LYS A 391 -0.81 -14.88 8.92
C LYS A 391 -2.17 -15.10 8.24
N ASP A 392 -3.25 -15.11 9.01
CA ASP A 392 -4.62 -15.32 8.55
C ASP A 392 -5.31 -14.05 8.06
N ALA A 393 -4.58 -12.93 8.00
CA ALA A 393 -5.16 -11.66 7.55
C ALA A 393 -5.25 -11.60 6.03
N ASP A 394 -6.49 -11.42 5.56
CA ASP A 394 -6.86 -11.28 4.16
C ASP A 394 -7.47 -9.91 3.87
N ILE A 395 -7.37 -9.45 2.63
CA ILE A 395 -8.14 -8.31 2.16
C ILE A 395 -9.56 -8.78 1.84
N CYS A 396 -10.52 -8.06 2.41
CA CYS A 396 -11.94 -8.21 2.11
C CYS A 396 -12.46 -6.94 1.42
N ILE A 397 -13.39 -7.10 0.49
CA ILE A 397 -14.04 -6.01 -0.24
C ILE A 397 -15.54 -6.24 -0.21
N ILE A 398 -16.28 -5.19 0.14
CA ILE A 398 -17.76 -5.19 0.05
C ILE A 398 -18.22 -4.10 -0.90
N GLU A 399 -19.34 -4.35 -1.58
CA GLU A 399 -20.03 -3.32 -2.35
C GLU A 399 -20.89 -2.48 -1.40
N MET A 400 -20.73 -1.17 -1.49
CA MET A 400 -21.48 -0.22 -0.67
C MET A 400 -22.81 0.12 -1.33
N PRO A 401 -23.90 0.27 -0.56
CA PRO A 401 -25.14 0.79 -1.14
C PRO A 401 -24.89 2.19 -1.71
N LEU A 402 -25.23 2.39 -2.97
CA LEU A 402 -25.16 3.70 -3.62
C LEU A 402 -25.98 4.71 -2.81
N PRO A 403 -25.49 5.96 -2.63
CA PRO A 403 -26.28 7.02 -2.04
C PRO A 403 -27.60 7.13 -2.80
N GLN A 404 -28.73 6.91 -2.11
CA GLN A 404 -30.03 7.14 -2.71
C GLN A 404 -30.09 8.63 -3.08
N PRO A 405 -30.48 9.00 -4.32
CA PRO A 405 -30.75 10.40 -4.63
C PRO A 405 -31.77 10.89 -3.60
N GLU A 406 -31.55 12.07 -3.03
CA GLU A 406 -32.40 12.67 -2.00
C GLU A 406 -33.86 12.59 -2.50
N ARG A 407 -34.61 11.61 -1.99
CA ARG A 407 -36.06 11.63 -2.13
C ARG A 407 -36.50 12.78 -1.26
N GLU A 408 -37.08 13.82 -1.89
CA GLU A 408 -37.79 14.86 -1.20
C GLU A 408 -38.61 14.24 -0.08
N GLN A 409 -38.19 14.52 1.16
CA GLN A 409 -38.92 14.14 2.36
C GLN A 409 -40.20 14.94 2.45
N THR A 410 -41.24 14.51 1.72
CA THR A 410 -42.59 14.78 2.19
C THR A 410 -42.89 13.85 3.34
N ALA A 411 -42.40 14.25 4.50
CA ALA A 411 -42.70 13.59 5.76
C ALA A 411 -44.16 13.75 6.10
N LYS A 412 -44.95 12.71 5.93
CA LYS A 412 -46.13 12.49 6.76
C LYS A 412 -45.63 11.77 8.04
N LEU A 413 -45.67 12.52 9.13
CA LEU A 413 -45.51 12.01 10.47
C LEU A 413 -46.54 10.90 10.72
N SER A 414 -46.10 9.65 10.71
CA SER A 414 -46.83 8.55 11.31
C SER A 414 -45.96 7.98 12.42
N THR A 415 -46.39 8.26 13.65
CA THR A 415 -45.92 7.64 14.88
C THR A 415 -46.10 6.12 14.78
N LEU A 416 -45.01 5.41 14.60
CA LEU A 416 -44.92 3.98 14.89
C LEU A 416 -43.54 3.72 15.52
N ASN A 417 -43.58 3.45 16.81
CA ASN A 417 -42.47 2.84 17.56
C ASN A 417 -42.08 1.50 16.90
N THR A 418 -41.17 1.53 15.97
CA THR A 418 -40.47 0.34 15.53
C THR A 418 -38.99 0.52 15.84
N LYS A 419 -38.47 -0.40 16.68
CA LYS A 419 -37.03 -0.63 16.84
C LYS A 419 -36.35 -0.58 15.49
N PRO A 420 -35.11 -0.04 15.36
CA PRO A 420 -34.36 -0.11 14.13
C PRO A 420 -34.33 -1.59 13.67
N SER A 421 -34.81 -1.84 12.46
CA SER A 421 -34.71 -3.17 11.86
C SER A 421 -33.22 -3.46 11.70
N THR A 422 -32.69 -4.32 12.53
CA THR A 422 -31.40 -4.96 12.35
C THR A 422 -31.46 -5.72 11.02
N LEU A 423 -30.87 -5.17 9.97
CA LEU A 423 -30.42 -5.97 8.83
C LEU A 423 -29.32 -6.89 9.37
N ASN A 424 -29.69 -8.09 9.78
CA ASN A 424 -28.82 -9.10 10.40
C ASN A 424 -27.93 -9.85 9.39
N THR A 425 -27.58 -9.23 8.27
CA THR A 425 -26.69 -9.85 7.28
C THR A 425 -25.64 -8.85 6.82
N ASN A 426 -24.37 -9.23 6.95
CA ASN A 426 -23.27 -8.48 6.36
C ASN A 426 -23.48 -8.31 4.84
N PRO A 427 -23.02 -7.19 4.25
CA PRO A 427 -23.00 -7.01 2.81
C PRO A 427 -22.26 -8.16 2.10
N SER A 428 -22.66 -8.47 0.87
CA SER A 428 -21.97 -9.46 0.05
C SER A 428 -20.51 -9.06 -0.19
N THR A 429 -19.61 -10.01 -0.03
CA THR A 429 -18.18 -9.82 -0.28
C THR A 429 -17.84 -10.12 -1.74
N ILE A 430 -16.94 -9.33 -2.30
CA ILE A 430 -16.30 -9.58 -3.60
C ILE A 430 -15.31 -10.75 -3.46
N ASN A 431 -15.12 -11.53 -4.52
CA ASN A 431 -14.09 -12.57 -4.54
C ASN A 431 -12.69 -11.93 -4.59
N THR A 432 -11.97 -11.98 -3.48
CA THR A 432 -10.62 -11.45 -3.32
C THR A 432 -9.53 -12.52 -3.39
N THR A 433 -9.88 -13.79 -3.66
CA THR A 433 -8.91 -14.90 -3.78
C THR A 433 -7.72 -14.57 -4.70
N PRO A 434 -7.87 -13.92 -5.87
CA PRO A 434 -6.73 -13.59 -6.71
C PRO A 434 -5.79 -12.52 -6.12
N LEU A 435 -6.29 -11.72 -5.17
CA LEU A 435 -5.53 -10.66 -4.49
C LEU A 435 -4.77 -11.22 -3.29
N ASN A 436 -5.40 -12.11 -2.51
CA ASN A 436 -4.89 -12.66 -1.26
C ASN A 436 -3.89 -13.81 -1.48
N SER A 437 -3.15 -14.13 -0.43
CA SER A 437 -2.13 -15.17 -0.40
C SER A 437 -2.26 -16.04 0.87
N PRO A 438 -1.50 -17.14 0.99
CA PRO A 438 -1.46 -17.93 2.23
C PRO A 438 -0.79 -17.24 3.43
N PHE A 439 -0.32 -16.00 3.26
CA PHE A 439 0.30 -15.19 4.30
C PHE A 439 -0.46 -13.88 4.48
N SER A 440 -0.05 -13.06 5.47
CA SER A 440 -0.69 -11.78 5.75
C SER A 440 -0.75 -10.88 4.51
N ASP A 441 -1.97 -10.46 4.17
CA ASP A 441 -2.27 -9.38 3.24
C ASP A 441 -3.04 -8.28 4.00
N SER A 442 -2.47 -7.07 4.07
CA SER A 442 -3.00 -5.99 4.91
C SER A 442 -2.79 -4.62 4.28
N TYR A 443 -3.27 -3.56 4.93
CA TYR A 443 -3.15 -2.18 4.48
C TYR A 443 -3.59 -1.96 3.02
N PRO A 444 -4.85 -2.27 2.67
CA PRO A 444 -5.35 -2.03 1.31
C PRO A 444 -5.36 -0.53 0.98
N SER A 445 -5.05 -0.20 -0.26
CA SER A 445 -5.10 1.16 -0.79
C SER A 445 -5.56 1.14 -2.24
N PHE A 446 -6.51 2.00 -2.61
CA PHE A 446 -6.93 2.18 -4.01
C PHE A 446 -6.06 3.21 -4.71
N SER A 447 -5.80 3.01 -6.01
CA SER A 447 -5.33 4.07 -6.90
C SER A 447 -6.39 5.15 -7.10
N SER A 448 -5.98 6.34 -7.53
CA SER A 448 -6.89 7.48 -7.64
C SER A 448 -8.02 7.28 -8.67
N ASN A 449 -7.84 6.40 -9.63
CA ASN A 449 -8.87 6.00 -10.59
C ASN A 449 -9.70 4.79 -10.14
N GLY A 450 -9.40 4.21 -8.97
CA GLY A 450 -10.12 3.06 -8.41
C GLY A 450 -9.95 1.75 -9.17
N ARG A 451 -8.94 1.66 -10.07
CA ARG A 451 -8.70 0.45 -10.89
C ARG A 451 -7.59 -0.45 -10.36
N TRP A 452 -6.85 0.01 -9.38
CA TRP A 452 -5.74 -0.74 -8.80
C TRP A 452 -5.87 -0.78 -7.29
N ILE A 453 -5.65 -1.95 -6.71
CA ILE A 453 -5.57 -2.16 -5.27
C ILE A 453 -4.15 -2.55 -4.93
N MET A 454 -3.54 -1.84 -4.00
CA MET A 454 -2.21 -2.16 -3.47
C MET A 454 -2.33 -2.63 -2.03
N THR A 455 -1.55 -3.65 -1.68
CA THR A 455 -1.52 -4.24 -0.33
C THR A 455 -0.10 -4.39 0.16
N ALA A 456 0.07 -4.44 1.49
CA ALA A 456 1.30 -4.88 2.13
C ALA A 456 1.20 -6.39 2.35
N SER A 457 1.90 -7.18 1.54
CA SER A 457 1.85 -8.65 1.55
C SER A 457 3.13 -9.27 2.10
N ARG A 458 3.00 -10.35 2.86
CA ARG A 458 4.14 -11.17 3.36
C ARG A 458 4.33 -12.45 2.56
N ARG A 459 3.73 -12.57 1.38
CA ARG A 459 3.68 -13.81 0.59
C ARG A 459 5.02 -14.36 0.15
N ASP A 460 6.07 -13.51 0.07
CA ASP A 460 7.39 -13.93 -0.42
C ASP A 460 8.09 -14.87 0.58
N ASP A 461 8.11 -14.50 1.86
CA ASP A 461 8.88 -15.21 2.89
C ASP A 461 8.21 -15.29 4.27
N GLY A 462 7.02 -14.72 4.42
CA GLY A 462 6.29 -14.63 5.69
C GLY A 462 6.86 -13.63 6.70
N ASN A 463 7.99 -12.97 6.40
CA ASN A 463 8.70 -12.09 7.35
C ASN A 463 8.61 -10.61 6.98
N TYR A 464 8.82 -10.29 5.69
CA TYR A 464 8.87 -8.90 5.23
C TYR A 464 7.67 -8.57 4.36
N THR A 465 7.03 -7.45 4.64
CA THR A 465 5.97 -6.95 3.76
C THR A 465 6.57 -6.37 2.48
N ARG A 466 5.92 -6.69 1.34
CA ARG A 466 6.20 -6.14 0.02
C ARG A 466 4.93 -5.52 -0.54
N PRO A 467 5.02 -4.45 -1.35
CA PRO A 467 3.86 -3.89 -2.03
C PRO A 467 3.46 -4.80 -3.20
N TYR A 468 2.23 -5.29 -3.17
CA TYR A 468 1.60 -6.05 -4.24
C TYR A 468 0.43 -5.27 -4.81
N ILE A 469 0.27 -5.30 -6.12
CA ILE A 469 -0.77 -4.59 -6.86
C ILE A 469 -1.65 -5.60 -7.58
N SER A 470 -2.98 -5.39 -7.52
CA SER A 470 -3.98 -6.14 -8.28
C SER A 470 -4.80 -5.20 -9.14
N TYR A 471 -5.10 -5.60 -10.36
CA TYR A 471 -6.12 -4.93 -11.17
C TYR A 471 -7.50 -5.19 -10.58
N PHE A 472 -8.25 -4.12 -10.38
CA PHE A 472 -9.65 -4.13 -9.95
C PHE A 472 -10.48 -3.54 -11.09
N ASP A 473 -11.10 -4.41 -11.89
CA ASP A 473 -11.77 -3.98 -13.12
C ASP A 473 -13.08 -3.22 -12.89
N ALA A 474 -13.65 -2.68 -13.97
CA ALA A 474 -14.87 -1.88 -13.90
C ALA A 474 -16.10 -2.66 -13.40
N GLN A 475 -16.03 -4.00 -13.43
CA GLN A 475 -17.06 -4.91 -12.95
C GLN A 475 -16.88 -5.27 -11.47
N GLY A 476 -15.83 -4.76 -10.82
CA GLY A 476 -15.52 -5.06 -9.42
C GLY A 476 -14.81 -6.40 -9.20
N LYS A 477 -14.16 -6.95 -10.24
CA LYS A 477 -13.41 -8.20 -10.14
C LYS A 477 -11.94 -7.94 -9.81
N CYS A 478 -11.40 -8.64 -8.83
CA CYS A 478 -9.97 -8.70 -8.55
C CYS A 478 -9.26 -9.63 -9.53
N HIS A 479 -8.08 -9.22 -10.00
CA HIS A 479 -7.17 -10.03 -10.80
C HIS A 479 -5.97 -10.49 -9.94
N LYS A 480 -5.14 -11.40 -10.48
CA LYS A 480 -3.95 -11.89 -9.80
C LYS A 480 -3.05 -10.72 -9.41
N ALA A 481 -2.66 -10.68 -8.12
CA ALA A 481 -1.75 -9.67 -7.61
C ALA A 481 -0.31 -9.96 -8.06
N PHE A 482 0.47 -8.89 -8.31
CA PHE A 482 1.88 -8.94 -8.66
C PHE A 482 2.70 -7.97 -7.80
N ALA A 483 3.97 -8.32 -7.56
CA ALA A 483 4.89 -7.45 -6.84
C ALA A 483 5.19 -6.18 -7.64
N VAL A 484 5.33 -5.03 -6.98
CA VAL A 484 5.84 -3.81 -7.62
C VAL A 484 7.21 -4.11 -8.23
N PRO A 485 7.40 -3.92 -9.55
CA PRO A 485 8.62 -4.33 -10.23
C PRO A 485 9.87 -3.63 -9.68
N GLN A 486 10.99 -4.35 -9.65
CA GLN A 486 12.29 -3.84 -9.25
C GLN A 486 13.25 -3.82 -10.47
N LYS A 487 14.18 -2.85 -10.48
CA LYS A 487 15.20 -2.81 -11.54
C LYS A 487 16.06 -4.07 -11.52
N ASP A 488 16.51 -4.49 -10.35
CA ASP A 488 17.11 -5.80 -10.11
C ASP A 488 16.04 -6.72 -9.52
N PRO A 489 15.62 -7.81 -10.18
CA PRO A 489 14.60 -8.71 -9.67
C PRO A 489 14.96 -9.36 -8.34
N GLU A 490 16.25 -9.46 -8.01
CA GLU A 490 16.72 -10.01 -6.73
C GLU A 490 16.60 -9.04 -5.56
N HIS A 491 16.35 -7.75 -5.83
CA HIS A 491 16.35 -6.69 -4.80
C HIS A 491 15.57 -7.05 -3.53
N ASN A 492 14.33 -7.52 -3.69
CA ASN A 492 13.47 -7.82 -2.55
C ASN A 492 13.89 -9.05 -1.75
N THR A 493 14.62 -10.00 -2.33
CA THR A 493 15.15 -11.17 -1.63
C THR A 493 16.32 -10.80 -0.71
N LEU A 494 17.06 -9.76 -1.06
CA LEU A 494 18.21 -9.24 -0.31
C LEU A 494 17.82 -8.14 0.69
N LEU A 495 16.66 -7.50 0.50
CA LEU A 495 16.24 -6.37 1.32
C LEU A 495 15.65 -6.83 2.67
N LEU A 496 16.40 -6.70 3.75
CA LEU A 496 15.98 -7.01 5.12
C LEU A 496 15.16 -5.89 5.76
N ARG A 497 14.21 -5.32 5.02
CA ARG A 497 13.28 -4.28 5.47
C ARG A 497 11.88 -4.56 4.94
N SER A 498 10.87 -4.19 5.71
CA SER A 498 9.47 -4.19 5.29
C SER A 498 9.08 -2.86 4.68
N TYR A 499 8.26 -2.92 3.63
CA TYR A 499 7.51 -1.79 3.09
C TYR A 499 6.19 -1.72 3.88
N ASN A 500 5.98 -0.65 4.64
CA ASN A 500 4.82 -0.56 5.51
C ASN A 500 3.93 0.60 5.09
N ARG A 501 2.64 0.28 5.00
CA ARG A 501 1.55 1.11 4.55
C ARG A 501 1.83 1.79 3.22
N PRO A 502 1.89 1.01 2.12
CA PRO A 502 2.07 1.60 0.80
C PRO A 502 0.82 2.40 0.41
N GLU A 503 1.02 3.61 -0.11
CA GLU A 503 -0.05 4.52 -0.58
C GLU A 503 0.28 5.05 -1.97
N PHE A 504 -0.74 5.22 -2.82
CA PHE A 504 -0.59 5.85 -4.13
C PHE A 504 -0.48 7.37 -4.05
N MET A 505 0.26 7.96 -4.97
CA MET A 505 0.41 9.40 -5.14
C MET A 505 0.41 9.78 -6.63
N LYS A 506 -0.23 10.89 -6.96
CA LYS A 506 -0.29 11.42 -8.34
C LYS A 506 1.01 12.07 -8.79
N GLU A 507 1.82 12.56 -7.87
CA GLU A 507 3.05 13.29 -8.15
C GLU A 507 4.08 13.12 -7.04
N LYS A 508 5.31 13.50 -7.33
CA LYS A 508 6.43 13.50 -6.38
C LYS A 508 6.26 14.63 -5.34
N VAL A 509 6.62 14.34 -4.08
CA VAL A 509 6.73 15.36 -3.02
C VAL A 509 7.84 16.35 -3.41
N LYS A 510 7.53 17.63 -3.41
CA LYS A 510 8.45 18.71 -3.85
C LYS A 510 9.37 19.20 -2.74
N ILE A 511 8.92 19.08 -1.47
CA ILE A 511 9.71 19.45 -0.31
C ILE A 511 10.86 18.47 -0.15
N THR A 512 12.06 18.99 -0.04
CA THR A 512 13.26 18.15 0.10
C THR A 512 13.38 17.57 1.51
N PRO A 513 14.05 16.42 1.67
CA PRO A 513 14.33 15.86 3.00
C PRO A 513 15.01 16.86 3.95
N GLN A 514 15.91 17.71 3.41
CA GLN A 514 16.60 18.73 4.20
C GLN A 514 15.66 19.82 4.72
N GLN A 515 14.69 20.25 3.92
CA GLN A 515 13.68 21.21 4.37
C GLN A 515 12.82 20.62 5.49
N PHE A 516 12.42 19.35 5.38
CA PHE A 516 11.74 18.65 6.47
C PHE A 516 12.61 18.53 7.72
N ALA A 517 13.90 18.20 7.57
CA ALA A 517 14.83 18.07 8.71
C ALA A 517 15.02 19.42 9.43
N THR A 518 15.13 20.51 8.70
CA THR A 518 15.19 21.86 9.28
C THR A 518 13.93 22.18 10.05
N LYS A 519 12.75 21.92 9.45
CA LYS A 519 11.45 22.17 10.08
C LYS A 519 11.21 21.27 11.30
N ALA A 520 11.70 20.05 11.28
CA ALA A 520 11.59 19.11 12.39
C ALA A 520 12.30 19.56 13.67
N GLN A 521 13.34 20.40 13.55
CA GLN A 521 14.11 20.93 14.68
C GLN A 521 13.47 22.18 15.32
N GLU A 522 12.48 22.80 14.67
CA GLU A 522 11.73 23.90 15.26
C GLU A 522 10.80 23.41 16.38
N ASP A 523 10.33 24.30 17.23
CA ASP A 523 9.33 24.00 18.24
C ASP A 523 7.98 23.66 17.57
N ALA A 524 7.28 22.67 18.11
CA ALA A 524 5.96 22.32 17.61
C ALA A 524 4.90 23.30 18.12
N VAL A 525 4.02 23.74 17.22
CA VAL A 525 2.87 24.57 17.60
C VAL A 525 1.80 23.65 18.22
N ARG A 526 1.49 23.87 19.50
CA ARG A 526 0.48 23.06 20.20
C ARG A 526 -0.92 23.35 19.68
N ALA A 527 -1.68 22.31 19.37
CA ALA A 527 -3.08 22.43 18.99
C ALA A 527 -3.95 22.72 20.22
N LYS A 528 -5.06 23.44 20.00
CA LYS A 528 -6.04 23.76 21.04
C LYS A 528 -7.18 22.74 21.02
N TYR A 529 -7.48 22.14 22.16
CA TYR A 529 -8.67 21.31 22.29
C TYR A 529 -9.94 22.16 22.38
N VAL A 530 -10.99 21.76 21.66
CA VAL A 530 -12.30 22.39 21.65
C VAL A 530 -13.39 21.34 21.78
N ASN A 531 -14.37 21.58 22.66
CA ASN A 531 -15.59 20.76 22.74
C ASN A 531 -16.55 21.21 21.62
N LYS A 532 -16.88 20.32 20.69
CA LYS A 532 -17.84 20.60 19.60
C LYS A 532 -19.04 19.67 19.66
#